data_442f9bc72441479ae71efa40fadfa3b3
#
_entry.id   442f9bc72441479ae71efa40fadfa3b3
#
_cell.length_a   1.000
_cell.length_b   1.000
_cell.length_c   1.000
_cell.angle_alpha   90.00
_cell.angle_beta   90.00
_cell.angle_gamma   90.00
#
_symmetry.space_group_name_H-M   'P 1'
#
loop_
_entity.id
_entity.type
_entity.pdbx_description
1 polymer ?
#
loop_
_entity_poly.entity_id
_entity_poly.type
_entity_poly.pdbx_seq_one_letter_code
_entity_poly.pdbx_strand_id
1 'polypeptide(L)'
;MKEKLLEAFRNWNPEITVTVKIKFVKKGTNTALTGQQYIVRLYDKDIFTDDDYLGHSGLNDNGEAHIHFFPSDIFNSDLGFETLPDLYVLLFDGDIVHYQSKVWDNVDFEKLALLDIKEGEVINFGTFLID
;
A
#
# COMPACT_ATOMS: atom_id res chain seq x y z
N MET A 1 -8.33 3.51 20.99
CA MET A 1 -7.96 2.57 19.94
C MET A 1 -6.78 3.04 19.09
N LYS A 2 -6.80 4.27 18.60
CA LYS A 2 -5.66 4.83 17.86
C LYS A 2 -4.38 4.88 18.72
N GLU A 3 -4.51 5.21 19.99
CA GLU A 3 -3.38 5.26 20.91
C GLU A 3 -2.71 3.90 21.11
N LYS A 4 -3.50 2.83 21.19
CA LYS A 4 -2.97 1.47 21.34
C LYS A 4 -2.24 1.01 20.09
N LEU A 5 -2.77 1.37 18.92
CA LEU A 5 -2.14 1.06 17.64
C LEU A 5 -0.79 1.76 17.52
N LEU A 6 -0.73 3.04 17.85
CA LEU A 6 0.50 3.81 17.85
C LEU A 6 1.53 3.28 18.84
N GLU A 7 1.08 2.92 20.04
CA GLU A 7 1.94 2.34 21.04
C GLU A 7 2.53 1.01 20.56
N ALA A 8 1.70 0.18 19.93
CA ALA A 8 2.16 -1.06 19.32
C ALA A 8 3.21 -0.80 18.23
N PHE A 9 2.99 0.21 17.39
CA PHE A 9 3.95 0.56 16.34
C PHE A 9 5.24 1.18 16.88
N ARG A 10 5.16 1.96 17.94
CA ARG A 10 6.36 2.52 18.60
C ARG A 10 7.26 1.45 19.19
N ASN A 11 6.67 0.35 19.63
CA ASN A 11 7.39 -0.80 20.19
C ASN A 11 7.82 -1.80 19.12
N TRP A 12 7.47 -1.54 17.88
CA TRP A 12 7.82 -2.39 16.76
C TRP A 12 9.30 -2.28 16.42
N ASN A 13 9.85 -3.41 16.03
CA ASN A 13 11.12 -3.40 15.35
C ASN A 13 11.00 -2.56 14.07
N PRO A 14 11.79 -1.48 13.90
CA PRO A 14 11.71 -0.64 12.73
C PRO A 14 12.05 -1.36 11.42
N GLU A 15 12.59 -2.55 11.49
CA GLU A 15 12.89 -3.39 10.34
C GLU A 15 11.73 -4.26 9.89
N ILE A 16 10.63 -4.31 10.67
CA ILE A 16 9.44 -5.07 10.27
C ILE A 16 8.81 -4.43 9.04
N THR A 17 8.54 -5.25 8.04
CA THR A 17 7.89 -4.82 6.81
C THR A 17 6.48 -5.39 6.71
N VAL A 18 5.62 -4.65 6.02
CA VAL A 18 4.29 -5.09 5.62
C VAL A 18 4.26 -5.11 4.09
N THR A 19 3.58 -6.07 3.52
CA THR A 19 3.42 -6.17 2.07
C THR A 19 1.97 -5.87 1.69
N VAL A 20 1.80 -4.93 0.76
CA VAL A 20 0.51 -4.69 0.11
C VAL A 20 0.50 -5.44 -1.22
N LYS A 21 -0.52 -6.26 -1.42
CA LYS A 21 -0.74 -6.99 -2.66
C LYS A 21 -1.93 -6.39 -3.40
N ILE A 22 -1.76 -6.13 -4.69
CA ILE A 22 -2.84 -5.66 -5.55
C ILE A 22 -2.70 -6.32 -6.93
N LYS A 23 -3.82 -6.70 -7.52
CA LYS A 23 -3.86 -7.38 -8.81
C LYS A 23 -4.60 -6.54 -9.85
N PHE A 24 -4.08 -6.55 -11.07
CA PHE A 24 -4.70 -5.87 -12.21
C PHE A 24 -4.99 -6.89 -13.32
N VAL A 25 -6.19 -6.77 -13.89
CA VAL A 25 -6.68 -7.63 -14.98
C VAL A 25 -7.18 -6.71 -16.09
N LYS A 26 -6.95 -7.10 -17.34
CA LYS A 26 -7.48 -6.37 -18.49
C LYS A 26 -8.99 -6.47 -18.51
N LYS A 27 -9.66 -5.30 -18.54
CA LYS A 27 -11.12 -5.21 -18.53
C LYS A 27 -11.73 -5.99 -19.72
N GLY A 28 -12.79 -6.73 -19.43
CA GLY A 28 -13.47 -7.55 -20.42
C GLY A 28 -12.81 -8.90 -20.70
N THR A 29 -11.74 -9.22 -19.99
CA THR A 29 -11.03 -10.50 -20.11
C THR A 29 -10.70 -11.05 -18.73
N ASN A 30 -10.19 -12.29 -18.69
CA ASN A 30 -9.59 -12.85 -17.48
C ASN A 30 -8.05 -12.78 -17.53
N THR A 31 -7.52 -11.99 -18.46
CA THR A 31 -6.08 -11.91 -18.70
C THR A 31 -5.44 -10.93 -17.73
N ALA A 32 -4.43 -11.39 -17.02
CA ALA A 32 -3.63 -10.54 -16.13
C ALA A 32 -2.94 -9.43 -16.92
N LEU A 33 -2.88 -8.24 -16.33
CA LEU A 33 -2.08 -7.15 -16.88
C LEU A 33 -0.61 -7.46 -16.62
N THR A 34 0.20 -7.54 -17.68
CA THR A 34 1.63 -7.86 -17.56
C THR A 34 2.46 -6.95 -18.46
N GLY A 35 3.72 -6.78 -18.11
CA GLY A 35 4.66 -6.00 -18.89
C GLY A 35 5.63 -5.24 -18.00
N GLN A 36 6.88 -5.11 -18.47
CA GLN A 36 7.92 -4.43 -17.71
C GLN A 36 7.73 -2.92 -17.62
N GLN A 37 6.88 -2.34 -18.46
CA GLN A 37 6.56 -0.92 -18.44
C GLN A 37 5.68 -0.54 -17.25
N TYR A 38 5.00 -1.51 -16.63
CA TYR A 38 4.07 -1.24 -15.54
C TYR A 38 4.79 -1.19 -14.20
N ILE A 39 4.58 -0.09 -13.47
CA ILE A 39 5.07 0.09 -12.11
C ILE A 39 3.89 0.57 -11.25
N VAL A 40 3.74 -0.06 -10.10
CA VAL A 40 2.72 0.33 -9.11
C VAL A 40 3.41 1.00 -7.94
N ARG A 41 2.97 2.20 -7.59
CA ARG A 41 3.50 2.94 -6.43
C ARG A 41 2.44 3.10 -5.38
N LEU A 42 2.84 2.93 -4.13
CA LEU A 42 1.97 3.08 -2.95
C LEU A 42 2.28 4.39 -2.25
N TYR A 43 1.20 5.11 -1.89
CA TYR A 43 1.30 6.40 -1.20
C TYR A 43 0.40 6.45 0.02
N ASP A 44 0.82 7.22 1.02
CA ASP A 44 -0.01 7.68 2.13
C ASP A 44 -0.46 9.11 1.79
N LYS A 45 -1.77 9.29 1.66
CA LYS A 45 -2.34 10.59 1.31
C LYS A 45 -2.29 11.54 2.50
N ASP A 46 -1.73 12.73 2.27
CA ASP A 46 -1.65 13.78 3.27
C ASP A 46 -2.53 14.96 2.87
N ILE A 47 -3.20 15.59 3.85
CA ILE A 47 -4.11 16.71 3.59
C ILE A 47 -3.33 18.03 3.50
N PHE A 48 -2.24 18.16 4.23
CA PHE A 48 -1.54 19.43 4.42
C PHE A 48 -0.17 19.48 3.75
N THR A 49 0.39 18.36 3.37
CA THR A 49 1.70 18.23 2.73
C THR A 49 1.61 17.34 1.52
N ASP A 50 2.72 17.16 0.81
CA ASP A 50 2.78 16.21 -0.29
C ASP A 50 2.57 14.79 0.24
N ASP A 51 1.93 13.94 -0.57
CA ASP A 51 1.68 12.56 -0.21
C ASP A 51 3.00 11.81 -0.03
N ASP A 52 3.07 10.97 1.00
CA ASP A 52 4.27 10.21 1.31
C ASP A 52 4.38 8.96 0.43
N TYR A 53 5.47 8.86 -0.30
CA TYR A 53 5.79 7.68 -1.08
C TYR A 53 6.27 6.56 -0.15
N LEU A 54 5.64 5.39 -0.25
CA LEU A 54 5.95 4.27 0.63
C LEU A 54 6.73 3.14 -0.06
N GLY A 55 6.51 2.95 -1.34
CA GLY A 55 7.19 1.88 -2.07
C GLY A 55 6.58 1.63 -3.44
N HIS A 56 7.19 0.71 -4.17
CA HIS A 56 6.73 0.35 -5.51
C HIS A 56 7.02 -1.12 -5.83
N SER A 57 6.39 -1.60 -6.88
CA SER A 57 6.63 -2.94 -7.44
C SER A 57 6.24 -2.95 -8.91
N GLY A 58 6.93 -3.79 -9.68
CA GLY A 58 6.44 -4.18 -11.00
C GLY A 58 5.29 -5.18 -10.87
N LEU A 59 4.75 -5.61 -11.99
CA LEU A 59 3.73 -6.65 -12.05
C LEU A 59 4.38 -8.00 -12.38
N ASN A 60 3.95 -9.05 -11.66
CA ASN A 60 4.37 -10.41 -11.97
C ASN A 60 3.49 -11.01 -13.09
N ASP A 61 3.69 -12.28 -13.42
CA ASP A 61 2.95 -12.97 -14.49
C ASP A 61 1.46 -13.12 -14.19
N ASN A 62 1.07 -12.97 -12.94
CA ASN A 62 -0.32 -12.98 -12.51
C ASN A 62 -0.95 -11.59 -12.45
N GLY A 63 -0.24 -10.55 -12.89
CA GLY A 63 -0.69 -9.17 -12.82
C GLY A 63 -0.69 -8.58 -11.42
N GLU A 64 0.10 -9.15 -10.52
CA GLU A 64 0.15 -8.75 -9.12
C GLU A 64 1.35 -7.88 -8.82
N ALA A 65 1.14 -6.83 -8.05
CA ALA A 65 2.18 -6.03 -7.43
C ALA A 65 2.26 -6.40 -5.94
N HIS A 66 3.46 -6.59 -5.45
CA HIS A 66 3.75 -6.86 -4.04
C HIS A 66 4.66 -5.74 -3.54
N ILE A 67 4.07 -4.80 -2.81
CA ILE A 67 4.79 -3.59 -2.37
C ILE A 67 5.12 -3.74 -0.91
N HIS A 68 6.41 -3.71 -0.60
CA HIS A 68 6.92 -3.79 0.76
C HIS A 68 7.19 -2.40 1.29
N PHE A 69 6.79 -2.13 2.51
CA PHE A 69 7.11 -0.87 3.17
C PHE A 69 7.27 -1.08 4.66
N PHE A 70 7.88 -0.09 5.32
CA PHE A 70 8.06 -0.10 6.77
C PHE A 70 6.94 0.73 7.39
N PRO A 71 6.06 0.12 8.22
CA PRO A 71 5.01 0.89 8.91
C PRO A 71 5.56 2.04 9.74
N SER A 72 6.79 1.89 10.26
CA SER A 72 7.45 2.96 11.01
C SER A 72 7.61 4.25 10.19
N ASP A 73 7.76 4.17 8.87
CA ASP A 73 7.89 5.34 8.01
C ASP A 73 6.64 6.23 8.04
N ILE A 74 5.47 5.61 8.14
CA ILE A 74 4.19 6.33 8.22
C ILE A 74 4.11 7.11 9.53
N PHE A 75 4.45 6.47 10.64
CA PHE A 75 4.27 7.03 11.98
C PHE A 75 5.37 8.00 12.39
N ASN A 76 6.56 7.85 11.82
CA ASN A 76 7.69 8.74 12.10
C ASN A 76 7.58 10.10 11.39
N SER A 77 6.90 10.13 10.24
CA SER A 77 6.75 11.37 9.46
C SER A 77 5.62 12.25 9.95
N ASP A 78 4.73 11.74 10.79
CA ASP A 78 3.47 12.41 11.15
C ASP A 78 3.57 13.35 12.36
N LEU A 79 4.77 13.69 12.81
CA LEU A 79 5.02 14.74 13.82
C LEU A 79 4.06 14.72 15.02
N GLY A 80 3.64 13.53 15.45
CA GLY A 80 2.77 13.37 16.61
C GLY A 80 1.27 13.36 16.32
N PHE A 81 0.85 13.44 15.07
CA PHE A 81 -0.55 13.22 14.72
C PHE A 81 -0.83 11.72 14.63
N GLU A 82 -1.67 11.26 15.53
CA GLU A 82 -1.99 9.84 15.69
C GLU A 82 -3.14 9.45 14.78
N THR A 83 -2.91 9.47 13.47
CA THR A 83 -3.91 9.06 12.49
C THR A 83 -3.51 7.78 11.80
N LEU A 84 -4.52 6.98 11.46
CA LEU A 84 -4.31 5.83 10.59
C LEU A 84 -4.02 6.32 9.18
N PRO A 85 -3.15 5.63 8.41
CA PRO A 85 -2.80 6.07 7.07
C PRO A 85 -3.97 5.93 6.10
N ASP A 86 -4.01 6.82 5.13
CA ASP A 86 -4.92 6.79 4.00
C ASP A 86 -4.11 6.37 2.77
N LEU A 87 -4.28 5.12 2.33
CA LEU A 87 -3.44 4.52 1.32
C LEU A 87 -4.10 4.51 -0.06
N TYR A 88 -3.30 4.76 -1.09
CA TYR A 88 -3.72 4.58 -2.48
C TYR A 88 -2.54 4.18 -3.35
N VAL A 89 -2.84 3.67 -4.54
CA VAL A 89 -1.82 3.27 -5.50
C VAL A 89 -1.99 4.01 -6.82
N LEU A 90 -0.86 4.24 -7.49
CA LEU A 90 -0.81 4.70 -8.87
C LEU A 90 -0.18 3.59 -9.71
N LEU A 91 -0.86 3.22 -10.79
CA LEU A 91 -0.31 2.33 -11.82
C LEU A 91 0.26 3.18 -12.93
N PHE A 92 1.56 3.08 -13.16
CA PHE A 92 2.25 3.75 -14.25
C PHE A 92 2.43 2.82 -15.44
N ASP A 93 2.24 3.36 -16.62
CA ASP A 93 2.68 2.75 -17.89
C ASP A 93 3.81 3.64 -18.41
N GLY A 94 5.05 3.19 -18.23
CA GLY A 94 6.20 4.05 -18.44
C GLY A 94 6.16 5.25 -17.49
N ASP A 95 6.17 6.45 -18.04
CA ASP A 95 6.12 7.70 -17.27
C ASP A 95 4.71 8.27 -17.08
N ILE A 96 3.70 7.56 -17.58
CA ILE A 96 2.32 8.04 -17.58
C ILE A 96 1.51 7.31 -16.53
N VAL A 97 0.74 8.06 -15.73
CA VAL A 97 -0.23 7.46 -14.81
C VAL A 97 -1.38 6.87 -15.63
N HIS A 98 -1.49 5.55 -15.61
CA HIS A 98 -2.51 4.81 -16.35
C HIS A 98 -3.78 4.63 -15.52
N TYR A 99 -3.62 4.47 -14.21
CA TYR A 99 -4.75 4.24 -13.30
C TYR A 99 -4.40 4.74 -11.90
N GLN A 100 -5.37 5.35 -11.25
CA GLN A 100 -5.28 5.74 -9.85
C GLN A 100 -6.37 5.03 -9.07
N SER A 101 -6.01 4.33 -8.02
CA SER A 101 -6.97 3.64 -7.17
C SER A 101 -7.78 4.64 -6.33
N LYS A 102 -8.88 4.14 -5.77
CA LYS A 102 -9.51 4.84 -4.65
C LYS A 102 -8.52 4.97 -3.49
N VAL A 103 -8.83 5.85 -2.55
CA VAL A 103 -8.09 5.94 -1.28
C VAL A 103 -8.74 4.98 -0.29
N TRP A 104 -7.93 4.10 0.31
CA TRP A 104 -8.35 3.29 1.45
C TRP A 104 -8.12 4.12 2.71
N ASP A 105 -9.19 4.71 3.23
CA ASP A 105 -9.13 5.61 4.39
C ASP A 105 -8.90 4.83 5.69
N ASN A 106 -8.07 5.38 6.54
CA ASN A 106 -7.83 4.86 7.90
C ASN A 106 -7.50 3.37 7.91
N VAL A 107 -6.50 2.98 7.14
CA VAL A 107 -6.08 1.58 7.04
C VAL A 107 -5.55 1.12 8.39
N ASP A 108 -6.27 0.20 9.00
CA ASP A 108 -5.96 -0.35 10.30
C ASP A 108 -5.20 -1.66 10.13
N PHE A 109 -3.88 -1.59 10.23
CA PHE A 109 -3.02 -2.76 10.05
C PHE A 109 -3.26 -3.82 11.12
N GLU A 110 -3.57 -3.40 12.34
CA GLU A 110 -3.88 -4.33 13.42
C GLU A 110 -5.10 -5.19 13.08
N LYS A 111 -6.16 -4.57 12.57
CA LYS A 111 -7.38 -5.26 12.18
C LYS A 111 -7.18 -6.14 10.94
N LEU A 112 -6.44 -5.64 9.95
CA LEU A 112 -6.18 -6.37 8.71
C LEU A 112 -5.19 -7.52 8.92
N ALA A 113 -4.29 -7.38 9.85
CA ALA A 113 -3.28 -8.39 10.17
C ALA A 113 -3.66 -9.25 11.39
N LEU A 114 -4.97 -9.36 11.68
CA LEU A 114 -5.51 -10.18 12.75
C LEU A 114 -4.96 -9.81 14.14
N LEU A 115 -4.79 -8.52 14.37
CA LEU A 115 -4.37 -7.95 15.66
C LEU A 115 -2.91 -8.22 16.05
N ASP A 116 -2.17 -8.93 15.24
CA ASP A 116 -0.80 -9.32 15.55
C ASP A 116 0.06 -9.18 14.30
N ILE A 117 0.50 -7.96 14.05
CA ILE A 117 1.27 -7.66 12.84
C ILE A 117 2.65 -8.27 12.96
N LYS A 118 2.96 -9.17 12.05
CA LYS A 118 4.22 -9.87 11.97
C LYS A 118 4.98 -9.43 10.72
N GLU A 119 6.29 -9.63 10.76
CA GLU A 119 7.11 -9.43 9.60
C GLU A 119 6.57 -10.26 8.42
N GLY A 120 6.46 -9.63 7.25
CA GLY A 120 6.00 -10.30 6.04
C GLY A 120 4.49 -10.42 5.89
N GLU A 121 3.70 -9.84 6.80
CA GLU A 121 2.24 -9.86 6.65
C GLU A 121 1.81 -9.21 5.32
N VAL A 122 0.84 -9.86 4.68
CA VAL A 122 0.33 -9.41 3.38
C VAL A 122 -1.07 -8.84 3.54
N ILE A 123 -1.24 -7.61 3.08
CA ILE A 123 -2.54 -6.94 3.02
C ILE A 123 -3.00 -6.96 1.57
N ASN A 124 -4.12 -7.62 1.31
CA ASN A 124 -4.65 -7.76 -0.04
C ASN A 124 -5.64 -6.64 -0.35
N PHE A 125 -5.28 -5.75 -1.28
CA PHE A 125 -6.16 -4.67 -1.74
C PHE A 125 -7.15 -5.11 -2.82
N GLY A 126 -7.05 -6.34 -3.32
CA GLY A 126 -8.00 -6.90 -4.26
C GLY A 126 -7.56 -6.86 -5.71
N THR A 127 -8.52 -7.05 -6.60
CA THR A 127 -8.32 -7.12 -8.05
C THR A 127 -9.07 -5.99 -8.73
N PHE A 128 -8.40 -5.31 -9.67
CA PHE A 128 -8.95 -4.17 -10.39
C PHE A 128 -8.91 -4.41 -11.89
N LEU A 129 -9.97 -3.97 -12.57
CA LEU A 129 -10.08 -4.08 -14.02
C LEU A 129 -9.52 -2.82 -14.67
N ILE A 130 -8.63 -2.99 -15.63
CA ILE A 130 -7.93 -1.90 -16.32
C ILE A 130 -8.24 -1.96 -17.82
N ASP A 131 -8.60 -0.82 -18.38
CA ASP A 131 -8.85 -0.68 -19.81
C ASP A 131 -7.55 -0.79 -20.65
#